data_42dd7827b27c3680d5b4f77ddea37360
#
_entry.id   42dd7827b27c3680d5b4f77ddea37360
#
_cell.length_a   1.000
_cell.length_b   1.000
_cell.length_c   1.000
_cell.angle_alpha   90.00
_cell.angle_beta   90.00
_cell.angle_gamma   90.00
#
_symmetry.space_group_name_H-M   'P 1'
#
loop_
_entity.id
_entity.type
_entity.pdbx_description
1 polymer ?
#
loop_
_entity_poly.entity_id
_entity_poly.type
_entity_poly.pdbx_seq_one_letter_code
_entity_poly.pdbx_strand_id
1 'polypeptide(L)'
;MAGVGRGMPRPYSDLKKELAAAADPERARNSACFFKTGEGQYGHGDRFIGLTVPTMRRIAHRYDHLPLADVEKLLASPIHENRFVALEILVAQYEQGDSDVFDFYLKHTKFVNNWDLVDTSAPYIVGEHLLSRPRKILYRLAKSKDLWERRIAIVSTQTLIRGGEIEDTFAIAKILLPDEHDLIHKAIGWMLRETGKKSTPALVSFLKQHYAQMPRTALRYAIERFPAARRKQMLAGRF
;
A
#
# COMPACT_ATOMS: atom_id res chain seq x y z
N MET A 1 26.37 -0.60 -26.84
CA MET A 1 25.18 -0.06 -26.13
C MET A 1 25.63 1.11 -25.30
N ALA A 2 25.23 2.31 -25.69
CA ALA A 2 25.68 3.55 -25.03
C ALA A 2 25.03 3.66 -23.65
N GLY A 3 25.85 3.66 -22.59
CA GLY A 3 25.40 3.96 -21.24
C GLY A 3 24.87 5.38 -21.20
N VAL A 4 23.60 5.53 -20.88
CA VAL A 4 23.01 6.83 -20.54
C VAL A 4 23.77 7.33 -19.32
N GLY A 5 24.58 8.38 -19.52
CA GLY A 5 25.36 8.98 -18.45
C GLY A 5 24.45 9.42 -17.32
N ARG A 6 24.57 8.76 -16.16
CA ARG A 6 23.94 9.22 -14.93
C ARG A 6 24.51 10.61 -14.63
N GLY A 7 23.69 11.65 -14.75
CA GLY A 7 24.07 13.00 -14.34
C GLY A 7 24.52 13.01 -12.87
N MET A 8 25.24 14.06 -12.44
CA MET A 8 25.68 14.18 -11.05
C MET A 8 24.48 14.01 -10.10
N PRO A 9 24.67 13.34 -8.94
CA PRO A 9 23.61 13.14 -7.95
C PRO A 9 22.98 14.47 -7.57
N ARG A 10 21.63 14.55 -7.69
CA ARG A 10 20.90 15.78 -7.35
C ARG A 10 20.70 15.85 -5.84
N PRO A 11 20.99 17.00 -5.21
CA PRO A 11 20.89 17.13 -3.76
C PRO A 11 19.42 17.17 -3.29
N TYR A 12 19.18 16.79 -2.04
CA TYR A 12 17.89 16.86 -1.35
C TYR A 12 17.22 18.25 -1.46
N SER A 13 18.02 19.34 -1.42
CA SER A 13 17.51 20.71 -1.57
C SER A 13 16.80 20.95 -2.90
N ASP A 14 17.29 20.34 -3.97
CA ASP A 14 16.70 20.51 -5.31
C ASP A 14 15.41 19.70 -5.44
N LEU A 15 15.33 18.51 -4.84
CA LEU A 15 14.08 17.77 -4.71
C LEU A 15 13.00 18.62 -4.02
N LYS A 16 13.33 19.27 -2.91
CA LYS A 16 12.39 20.14 -2.19
C LYS A 16 11.90 21.32 -3.05
N LYS A 17 12.78 21.93 -3.85
CA LYS A 17 12.42 23.00 -4.78
C LYS A 17 11.49 22.48 -5.89
N GLU A 18 11.79 21.30 -6.46
CA GLU A 18 10.95 20.72 -7.51
C GLU A 18 9.54 20.38 -7.01
N LEU A 19 9.43 19.82 -5.80
CA LEU A 19 8.14 19.54 -5.17
C LEU A 19 7.34 20.84 -4.94
N ALA A 20 7.99 21.87 -4.42
CA ALA A 20 7.36 23.16 -4.18
C ALA A 20 6.91 23.85 -5.49
N ALA A 21 7.74 23.79 -6.53
CA ALA A 21 7.43 24.37 -7.84
C ALA A 21 6.27 23.69 -8.57
N ALA A 22 6.01 22.41 -8.26
CA ALA A 22 4.92 21.62 -8.84
C ALA A 22 3.59 21.76 -8.06
N ALA A 23 3.55 22.55 -6.98
CA ALA A 23 2.39 22.70 -6.12
C ALA A 23 1.19 23.33 -6.85
N ASP A 24 0.00 22.82 -6.54
CA ASP A 24 -1.29 23.31 -7.05
C ASP A 24 -2.28 23.48 -5.88
N PRO A 25 -2.56 24.72 -5.45
CA PRO A 25 -3.41 24.97 -4.28
C PRO A 25 -4.86 24.48 -4.42
N GLU A 26 -5.41 24.45 -5.64
CA GLU A 26 -6.77 23.96 -5.87
C GLU A 26 -6.80 22.45 -5.70
N ARG A 27 -5.87 21.75 -6.33
CA ARG A 27 -5.74 20.29 -6.17
C ARG A 27 -5.41 19.89 -4.73
N ALA A 28 -4.62 20.69 -4.01
CA ALA A 28 -4.31 20.46 -2.60
C ALA A 28 -5.58 20.42 -1.75
N ARG A 29 -6.51 21.37 -1.95
CA ARG A 29 -7.82 21.38 -1.26
C ARG A 29 -8.65 20.13 -1.58
N ASN A 30 -8.72 19.77 -2.86
CA ASN A 30 -9.46 18.58 -3.30
C ASN A 30 -8.86 17.30 -2.72
N SER A 31 -7.53 17.19 -2.68
CA SER A 31 -6.81 16.06 -2.06
C SER A 31 -7.11 15.97 -0.56
N ALA A 32 -7.08 17.07 0.17
CA ALA A 32 -7.39 17.09 1.60
C ALA A 32 -8.81 16.54 1.90
N CYS A 33 -9.80 16.93 1.10
CA CYS A 33 -11.16 16.36 1.20
C CYS A 33 -11.21 14.88 0.87
N PHE A 34 -10.54 14.46 -0.21
CA PHE A 34 -10.52 13.07 -0.68
C PHE A 34 -9.87 12.13 0.34
N PHE A 35 -8.74 12.55 0.92
CA PHE A 35 -7.98 11.79 1.92
C PHE A 35 -8.50 11.96 3.35
N LYS A 36 -9.64 12.65 3.52
CA LYS A 36 -10.33 12.77 4.81
C LYS A 36 -9.44 13.30 5.92
N THR A 37 -8.94 14.52 5.77
CA THR A 37 -8.01 15.16 6.73
C THR A 37 -8.70 15.89 7.87
N GLY A 38 -10.03 15.90 7.93
CA GLY A 38 -10.80 16.52 9.02
C GLY A 38 -10.55 15.87 10.38
N GLU A 39 -10.93 16.55 11.44
CA GLU A 39 -10.78 16.06 12.81
C GLU A 39 -11.47 14.68 12.99
N GLY A 40 -10.77 13.73 13.64
CA GLY A 40 -11.25 12.36 13.86
C GLY A 40 -11.26 11.47 12.61
N GLN A 41 -10.86 11.95 11.45
CA GLN A 41 -10.74 11.16 10.23
C GLN A 41 -9.35 10.52 10.09
N TYR A 42 -9.25 9.49 9.25
CA TYR A 42 -8.00 8.69 9.13
C TYR A 42 -6.80 9.48 8.58
N GLY A 43 -7.01 10.55 7.82
CA GLY A 43 -5.98 11.44 7.28
C GLY A 43 -5.76 12.70 8.12
N HIS A 44 -6.30 12.77 9.34
CA HIS A 44 -6.15 13.93 10.20
C HIS A 44 -4.69 14.32 10.41
N GLY A 45 -4.39 15.62 10.21
CA GLY A 45 -3.04 16.18 10.32
C GLY A 45 -2.22 16.18 9.02
N ASP A 46 -2.64 15.45 7.98
CA ASP A 46 -1.98 15.48 6.69
C ASP A 46 -2.20 16.80 5.97
N ARG A 47 -1.13 17.33 5.39
CA ARG A 47 -1.14 18.52 4.53
C ARG A 47 -0.83 18.11 3.10
N PHE A 48 -1.51 18.76 2.16
CA PHE A 48 -1.33 18.51 0.73
C PHE A 48 -0.81 19.77 0.01
N ILE A 49 0.02 19.57 -1.01
CA ILE A 49 0.48 20.63 -1.93
C ILE A 49 -0.05 20.43 -3.34
N GLY A 50 -0.79 19.35 -3.60
CA GLY A 50 -1.59 19.16 -4.81
C GLY A 50 -0.83 18.57 -5.99
N LEU A 51 0.18 17.73 -5.77
CA LEU A 51 0.86 17.01 -6.86
C LEU A 51 0.02 15.83 -7.36
N THR A 52 0.14 15.55 -8.66
CA THR A 52 -0.42 14.31 -9.23
C THR A 52 0.53 13.13 -9.03
N VAL A 53 -0.02 11.91 -8.95
CA VAL A 53 0.79 10.69 -8.85
C VAL A 53 1.83 10.59 -9.98
N PRO A 54 1.52 10.84 -11.28
CA PRO A 54 2.53 10.81 -12.32
C PRO A 54 3.65 11.84 -12.12
N THR A 55 3.33 13.02 -11.57
CA THR A 55 4.34 14.05 -11.26
C THR A 55 5.25 13.59 -10.13
N MET A 56 4.67 13.04 -9.04
CA MET A 56 5.42 12.52 -7.90
C MET A 56 6.37 11.40 -8.31
N ARG A 57 5.91 10.43 -9.09
CA ARG A 57 6.73 9.32 -9.62
C ARG A 57 7.87 9.80 -10.50
N ARG A 58 7.60 10.74 -11.40
CA ARG A 58 8.63 11.33 -12.26
C ARG A 58 9.70 12.07 -11.44
N ILE A 59 9.30 12.77 -10.37
CA ILE A 59 10.24 13.42 -9.45
C ILE A 59 11.04 12.33 -8.70
N ALA A 60 10.39 11.38 -8.07
CA ALA A 60 11.03 10.31 -7.32
C ALA A 60 12.12 9.59 -8.12
N HIS A 61 11.82 9.23 -9.36
CA HIS A 61 12.77 8.54 -10.26
C HIS A 61 14.06 9.34 -10.54
N ARG A 62 14.02 10.68 -10.46
CA ARG A 62 15.23 11.51 -10.62
C ARG A 62 16.09 11.58 -9.37
N TYR A 63 15.57 11.11 -8.23
CA TYR A 63 16.20 11.17 -6.91
C TYR A 63 16.30 9.79 -6.25
N ASP A 64 16.24 8.71 -7.04
CA ASP A 64 16.33 7.32 -6.58
C ASP A 64 17.66 6.98 -5.87
N HIS A 65 18.66 7.83 -6.02
CA HIS A 65 20.00 7.73 -5.42
C HIS A 65 20.13 8.44 -4.06
N LEU A 66 19.07 9.06 -3.55
CA LEU A 66 19.15 9.82 -2.28
C LEU A 66 19.53 8.90 -1.12
N PRO A 67 20.45 9.33 -0.22
CA PRO A 67 20.76 8.59 1.00
C PRO A 67 19.52 8.37 1.86
N LEU A 68 19.42 7.23 2.54
CA LEU A 68 18.30 6.90 3.45
C LEU A 68 18.05 7.98 4.51
N ALA A 69 19.10 8.67 4.97
CA ALA A 69 18.99 9.79 5.92
C ALA A 69 18.23 10.99 5.34
N ASP A 70 18.28 11.23 4.02
CA ASP A 70 17.52 12.28 3.38
C ASP A 70 16.09 11.80 3.04
N VAL A 71 15.93 10.52 2.70
CA VAL A 71 14.61 9.90 2.53
C VAL A 71 13.82 9.93 3.85
N GLU A 72 14.48 9.71 5.01
CA GLU A 72 13.85 9.84 6.33
C GLU A 72 13.27 11.24 6.58
N LYS A 73 13.99 12.29 6.17
CA LYS A 73 13.48 13.68 6.28
C LYS A 73 12.22 13.92 5.44
N LEU A 74 12.12 13.26 4.28
CA LEU A 74 10.89 13.30 3.46
C LEU A 74 9.75 12.53 4.11
N LEU A 75 10.02 11.33 4.65
CA LEU A 75 9.03 10.51 5.35
C LEU A 75 8.48 11.20 6.60
N ALA A 76 9.32 11.92 7.33
CA ALA A 76 8.92 12.66 8.53
C ALA A 76 8.17 13.97 8.22
N SER A 77 7.97 14.31 6.95
CA SER A 77 7.28 15.54 6.55
C SER A 77 5.78 15.49 6.87
N PRO A 78 5.19 16.61 7.33
CA PRO A 78 3.74 16.72 7.45
C PRO A 78 3.02 16.82 6.08
N ILE A 79 3.78 16.98 4.99
CA ILE A 79 3.25 17.05 3.62
C ILE A 79 3.14 15.64 3.06
N HIS A 80 1.93 15.25 2.69
CA HIS A 80 1.61 13.90 2.19
C HIS A 80 2.45 13.52 0.95
N GLU A 81 2.53 14.40 -0.03
CA GLU A 81 3.26 14.14 -1.28
C GLU A 81 4.77 13.96 -1.05
N ASN A 82 5.34 14.58 -0.01
CA ASN A 82 6.74 14.32 0.36
C ASN A 82 6.93 12.87 0.81
N ARG A 83 6.00 12.34 1.63
CA ARG A 83 6.02 10.93 2.08
C ARG A 83 5.82 9.99 0.92
N PHE A 84 4.88 10.31 0.02
CA PHE A 84 4.65 9.52 -1.20
C PHE A 84 5.93 9.43 -2.05
N VAL A 85 6.59 10.54 -2.31
CA VAL A 85 7.85 10.59 -3.08
C VAL A 85 8.96 9.81 -2.37
N ALA A 86 9.07 9.92 -1.04
CA ALA A 86 10.02 9.13 -0.25
C ALA A 86 9.81 7.63 -0.44
N LEU A 87 8.57 7.17 -0.42
CA LEU A 87 8.23 5.75 -0.61
C LEU A 87 8.50 5.27 -2.04
N GLU A 88 8.22 6.07 -3.06
CA GLU A 88 8.58 5.75 -4.45
C GLU A 88 10.11 5.69 -4.64
N ILE A 89 10.88 6.55 -3.94
CA ILE A 89 12.36 6.46 -3.93
C ILE A 89 12.80 5.15 -3.28
N LEU A 90 12.22 4.78 -2.12
CA LEU A 90 12.55 3.51 -1.45
C LEU A 90 12.22 2.29 -2.32
N VAL A 91 11.08 2.31 -3.02
CA VAL A 91 10.73 1.24 -3.98
C VAL A 91 11.80 1.13 -5.05
N ALA A 92 12.21 2.24 -5.67
CA ALA A 92 13.24 2.23 -6.70
C ALA A 92 14.61 1.75 -6.18
N GLN A 93 15.01 2.14 -4.97
CA GLN A 93 16.25 1.67 -4.33
C GLN A 93 16.19 0.16 -4.04
N TYR A 94 15.05 -0.33 -3.54
CA TYR A 94 14.86 -1.76 -3.31
C TYR A 94 14.93 -2.57 -4.61
N GLU A 95 14.30 -2.11 -5.68
CA GLU A 95 14.38 -2.73 -7.02
C GLU A 95 15.80 -2.74 -7.59
N GLN A 96 16.64 -1.76 -7.21
CA GLN A 96 18.06 -1.70 -7.56
C GLN A 96 18.95 -2.62 -6.70
N GLY A 97 18.39 -3.31 -5.70
CA GLY A 97 19.07 -4.31 -4.88
C GLY A 97 19.53 -3.80 -3.51
N ASP A 98 19.12 -2.62 -3.06
CA ASP A 98 19.42 -2.12 -1.72
C ASP A 98 18.57 -2.87 -0.68
N SER A 99 19.19 -3.86 -0.02
CA SER A 99 18.54 -4.69 1.00
C SER A 99 18.22 -3.95 2.30
N ASP A 100 18.89 -2.84 2.61
CA ASP A 100 18.70 -2.08 3.85
C ASP A 100 17.34 -1.36 3.86
N VAL A 101 16.76 -1.13 2.67
CA VAL A 101 15.45 -0.51 2.49
C VAL A 101 14.34 -1.27 3.21
N PHE A 102 14.38 -2.60 3.26
CA PHE A 102 13.35 -3.39 3.95
C PHE A 102 13.33 -3.09 5.46
N ASP A 103 14.48 -3.15 6.12
CA ASP A 103 14.57 -2.87 7.56
C ASP A 103 14.29 -1.40 7.85
N PHE A 104 14.76 -0.50 6.97
CA PHE A 104 14.44 0.92 7.04
C PHE A 104 12.92 1.16 6.95
N TYR A 105 12.23 0.56 5.99
CA TYR A 105 10.78 0.67 5.84
C TYR A 105 10.04 0.22 7.10
N LEU A 106 10.39 -0.96 7.63
CA LEU A 106 9.74 -1.51 8.83
C LEU A 106 9.97 -0.65 10.08
N LYS A 107 11.11 0.00 10.19
CA LYS A 107 11.41 0.93 11.29
C LYS A 107 10.61 2.23 11.20
N HIS A 108 10.15 2.59 10.01
CA HIS A 108 9.50 3.87 9.73
C HIS A 108 8.02 3.75 9.36
N THR A 109 7.35 2.62 9.65
CA THR A 109 5.92 2.38 9.36
C THR A 109 5.00 3.46 9.90
N LYS A 110 5.37 4.11 11.02
CA LYS A 110 4.62 5.23 11.62
C LYS A 110 4.39 6.43 10.68
N PHE A 111 5.21 6.56 9.63
CA PHE A 111 5.07 7.60 8.61
C PHE A 111 4.30 7.14 7.37
N VAL A 112 4.02 5.84 7.27
CA VAL A 112 3.21 5.23 6.19
C VAL A 112 1.75 5.22 6.65
N ASN A 113 1.20 6.40 6.86
CA ASN A 113 -0.04 6.64 7.60
C ASN A 113 -1.22 6.99 6.68
N ASN A 114 -1.26 6.44 5.49
CA ASN A 114 -2.41 6.55 4.59
C ASN A 114 -2.48 5.34 3.65
N TRP A 115 -3.67 5.06 3.09
CA TRP A 115 -3.89 3.88 2.26
C TRP A 115 -3.06 3.90 0.97
N ASP A 116 -2.92 5.05 0.30
CA ASP A 116 -2.13 5.18 -0.93
C ASP A 116 -0.62 5.02 -0.67
N LEU A 117 -0.12 5.49 0.49
CA LEU A 117 1.26 5.29 0.91
C LEU A 117 1.58 3.80 1.13
N VAL A 118 0.63 3.05 1.73
CA VAL A 118 0.77 1.60 1.87
C VAL A 118 0.72 0.92 0.51
N ASP A 119 -0.28 1.25 -0.31
CA ASP A 119 -0.57 0.53 -1.56
C ASP A 119 0.53 0.74 -2.62
N THR A 120 1.24 1.89 -2.58
CA THR A 120 2.35 2.19 -3.48
C THR A 120 3.68 1.57 -3.03
N SER A 121 3.83 1.13 -1.78
CA SER A 121 5.12 0.70 -1.22
C SER A 121 5.15 -0.74 -0.71
N ALA A 122 4.13 -1.15 0.06
CA ALA A 122 4.16 -2.43 0.77
C ALA A 122 4.29 -3.66 -0.14
N PRO A 123 3.61 -3.77 -1.30
CA PRO A 123 3.82 -4.91 -2.21
C PRO A 123 5.25 -4.98 -2.74
N TYR A 124 5.84 -3.84 -3.05
CA TYR A 124 7.11 -3.72 -3.77
C TYR A 124 8.33 -3.82 -2.85
N ILE A 125 8.20 -3.44 -1.58
CA ILE A 125 9.28 -3.55 -0.60
C ILE A 125 9.05 -4.79 0.26
N VAL A 126 7.94 -4.85 1.00
CA VAL A 126 7.70 -5.94 1.96
C VAL A 126 7.31 -7.22 1.22
N GLY A 127 6.40 -7.13 0.26
CA GLY A 127 5.96 -8.29 -0.53
C GLY A 127 7.11 -8.93 -1.29
N GLU A 128 7.90 -8.14 -2.05
CA GLU A 128 9.04 -8.64 -2.82
C GLU A 128 10.12 -9.25 -1.92
N HIS A 129 10.43 -8.59 -0.78
CA HIS A 129 11.40 -9.12 0.18
C HIS A 129 11.03 -10.50 0.71
N LEU A 130 9.74 -10.76 0.88
CA LEU A 130 9.23 -11.99 1.50
C LEU A 130 8.90 -13.11 0.50
N LEU A 131 9.12 -12.92 -0.80
CA LEU A 131 8.91 -13.99 -1.80
C LEU A 131 9.74 -15.25 -1.47
N SER A 132 10.98 -15.08 -1.04
CA SER A 132 11.89 -16.17 -0.73
C SER A 132 12.35 -16.22 0.73
N ARG A 133 11.66 -15.53 1.64
CA ARG A 133 12.05 -15.39 3.04
C ARG A 133 10.90 -15.73 3.99
N PRO A 134 11.19 -16.04 5.28
CA PRO A 134 10.15 -16.33 6.28
C PRO A 134 9.19 -15.14 6.47
N ARG A 135 7.88 -15.41 6.43
CA ARG A 135 6.79 -14.41 6.40
C ARG A 135 6.20 -14.07 7.77
N LYS A 136 6.87 -14.45 8.86
CA LYS A 136 6.40 -14.20 10.25
C LYS A 136 6.07 -12.73 10.52
N ILE A 137 6.77 -11.82 9.86
CA ILE A 137 6.55 -10.38 9.99
C ILE A 137 5.13 -9.97 9.56
N LEU A 138 4.56 -10.54 8.49
CA LEU A 138 3.21 -10.23 8.04
C LEU A 138 2.16 -10.58 9.11
N TYR A 139 2.33 -11.72 9.76
CA TYR A 139 1.44 -12.17 10.85
C TYR A 139 1.55 -11.29 12.10
N ARG A 140 2.75 -10.74 12.38
CA ARG A 140 2.95 -9.76 13.45
C ARG A 140 2.25 -8.43 13.12
N LEU A 141 2.46 -7.89 11.91
CA LEU A 141 1.84 -6.66 11.45
C LEU A 141 0.30 -6.78 11.40
N ALA A 142 -0.24 -7.92 10.98
CA ALA A 142 -1.68 -8.17 10.97
C ALA A 142 -2.34 -8.08 12.35
N LYS A 143 -1.58 -8.24 13.43
CA LYS A 143 -2.05 -8.14 14.83
C LYS A 143 -1.71 -6.82 15.49
N SER A 144 -1.15 -5.86 14.75
CA SER A 144 -0.77 -4.57 15.28
C SER A 144 -2.00 -3.73 15.69
N LYS A 145 -1.82 -2.88 16.68
CA LYS A 145 -2.81 -1.84 17.02
C LYS A 145 -2.87 -0.73 15.96
N ASP A 146 -1.79 -0.53 15.21
CA ASP A 146 -1.72 0.46 14.14
C ASP A 146 -2.50 -0.02 12.90
N LEU A 147 -3.42 0.82 12.42
CA LEU A 147 -4.25 0.58 11.24
C LEU A 147 -3.40 0.28 9.99
N TRP A 148 -2.35 1.07 9.81
CA TRP A 148 -1.55 1.03 8.59
C TRP A 148 -0.61 -0.16 8.57
N GLU A 149 -0.09 -0.61 9.71
CA GLU A 149 0.65 -1.86 9.82
C GLU A 149 -0.23 -3.06 9.47
N ARG A 150 -1.49 -3.09 9.93
CA ARG A 150 -2.43 -4.14 9.51
C ARG A 150 -2.72 -4.11 8.01
N ARG A 151 -2.81 -2.89 7.43
CA ARG A 151 -2.97 -2.75 5.98
C ARG A 151 -1.72 -3.19 5.23
N ILE A 152 -0.50 -2.82 5.70
CA ILE A 152 0.77 -3.31 5.14
C ILE A 152 0.77 -4.84 5.11
N ALA A 153 0.36 -5.51 6.19
CA ALA A 153 0.34 -6.97 6.25
C ALA A 153 -0.46 -7.61 5.11
N ILE A 154 -1.70 -7.16 4.89
CA ILE A 154 -2.55 -7.77 3.87
C ILE A 154 -2.19 -7.32 2.46
N VAL A 155 -1.84 -6.05 2.25
CA VAL A 155 -1.53 -5.52 0.91
C VAL A 155 -0.20 -6.07 0.39
N SER A 156 0.79 -6.32 1.26
CA SER A 156 2.06 -6.96 0.87
C SER A 156 1.86 -8.35 0.24
N THR A 157 0.77 -9.05 0.57
CA THR A 157 0.48 -10.36 -0.03
C THR A 157 0.16 -10.29 -1.53
N GLN A 158 -0.04 -9.09 -2.10
CA GLN A 158 -0.28 -8.93 -3.54
C GLN A 158 0.87 -9.53 -4.37
N THR A 159 2.10 -9.34 -3.94
CA THR A 159 3.28 -9.90 -4.62
C THR A 159 3.32 -11.42 -4.52
N LEU A 160 2.99 -11.99 -3.35
CA LEU A 160 2.87 -13.44 -3.18
C LEU A 160 1.80 -14.02 -4.12
N ILE A 161 0.63 -13.38 -4.19
CA ILE A 161 -0.44 -13.76 -5.13
C ILE A 161 0.06 -13.73 -6.58
N ARG A 162 0.82 -12.71 -6.98
CA ARG A 162 1.41 -12.65 -8.33
C ARG A 162 2.29 -13.86 -8.60
N GLY A 163 3.08 -14.29 -7.61
CA GLY A 163 3.89 -15.51 -7.64
C GLY A 163 3.09 -16.82 -7.60
N GLY A 164 1.77 -16.76 -7.39
CA GLY A 164 0.90 -17.94 -7.32
C GLY A 164 0.66 -18.46 -5.90
N GLU A 165 1.25 -17.83 -4.89
CA GLU A 165 1.14 -18.22 -3.48
C GLU A 165 0.00 -17.44 -2.83
N ILE A 166 -1.08 -18.13 -2.45
CA ILE A 166 -2.32 -17.50 -1.96
C ILE A 166 -2.63 -17.82 -0.49
N GLU A 167 -1.92 -18.76 0.10
CA GLU A 167 -2.18 -19.31 1.44
C GLU A 167 -2.01 -18.25 2.53
N ASP A 168 -0.92 -17.49 2.49
CA ASP A 168 -0.66 -16.39 3.44
C ASP A 168 -1.73 -15.31 3.35
N THR A 169 -2.24 -15.03 2.14
CA THR A 169 -3.34 -14.07 1.97
C THR A 169 -4.58 -14.51 2.72
N PHE A 170 -4.97 -15.77 2.60
CA PHE A 170 -6.13 -16.31 3.31
C PHE A 170 -5.89 -16.32 4.84
N ALA A 171 -4.70 -16.71 5.28
CA ALA A 171 -4.36 -16.74 6.69
C ALA A 171 -4.40 -15.34 7.32
N ILE A 172 -3.82 -14.33 6.64
CA ILE A 172 -3.82 -12.94 7.10
C ILE A 172 -5.24 -12.34 7.01
N ALA A 173 -5.97 -12.58 5.92
CA ALA A 173 -7.36 -12.16 5.79
C ALA A 173 -8.20 -12.68 6.97
N LYS A 174 -8.06 -13.96 7.33
CA LYS A 174 -8.75 -14.56 8.49
C LYS A 174 -8.44 -13.84 9.81
N ILE A 175 -7.18 -13.44 10.04
CA ILE A 175 -6.80 -12.66 11.23
C ILE A 175 -7.51 -11.30 11.25
N LEU A 176 -7.67 -10.68 10.08
CA LEU A 176 -8.20 -9.34 9.92
C LEU A 176 -9.73 -9.28 9.74
N LEU A 177 -10.45 -10.41 9.59
CA LEU A 177 -11.91 -10.41 9.48
C LEU A 177 -12.63 -9.67 10.62
N PRO A 178 -12.17 -9.73 11.88
CA PRO A 178 -12.77 -9.01 12.99
C PRO A 178 -12.44 -7.51 13.04
N ASP A 179 -11.61 -6.99 12.14
CA ASP A 179 -11.25 -5.57 12.13
C ASP A 179 -12.48 -4.70 11.88
N GLU A 180 -12.59 -3.58 12.60
CA GLU A 180 -13.74 -2.66 12.49
C GLU A 180 -13.56 -1.60 11.41
N HIS A 181 -12.33 -1.42 10.89
CA HIS A 181 -12.02 -0.31 10.01
C HIS A 181 -12.31 -0.63 8.54
N ASP A 182 -13.12 0.22 7.88
CA ASP A 182 -13.55 0.03 6.47
C ASP A 182 -12.39 -0.07 5.47
N LEU A 183 -11.27 0.64 5.73
CA LEU A 183 -10.08 0.55 4.87
C LEU A 183 -9.38 -0.83 4.96
N ILE A 184 -9.51 -1.54 6.08
CA ILE A 184 -9.04 -2.93 6.20
C ILE A 184 -10.01 -3.86 5.48
N HIS A 185 -11.32 -3.68 5.63
CA HIS A 185 -12.32 -4.46 4.88
C HIS A 185 -12.10 -4.38 3.36
N LYS A 186 -11.83 -3.16 2.85
CA LYS A 186 -11.52 -2.95 1.43
C LYS A 186 -10.23 -3.67 1.02
N ALA A 187 -9.17 -3.60 1.84
CA ALA A 187 -7.90 -4.27 1.57
C ALA A 187 -8.05 -5.80 1.56
N ILE A 188 -8.74 -6.38 2.55
CA ILE A 188 -9.09 -7.81 2.58
C ILE A 188 -9.81 -8.21 1.29
N GLY A 189 -10.88 -7.50 0.97
CA GLY A 189 -11.69 -7.79 -0.22
C GLY A 189 -10.90 -7.68 -1.50
N TRP A 190 -10.03 -6.66 -1.62
CA TRP A 190 -9.15 -6.50 -2.77
C TRP A 190 -8.18 -7.69 -2.90
N MET A 191 -7.45 -8.06 -1.84
CA MET A 191 -6.51 -9.17 -1.90
C MET A 191 -7.22 -10.50 -2.16
N LEU A 192 -8.38 -10.75 -1.56
CA LEU A 192 -9.21 -11.93 -1.88
C LEU A 192 -9.66 -11.94 -3.34
N ARG A 193 -10.03 -10.79 -3.92
CA ARG A 193 -10.33 -10.69 -5.35
C ARG A 193 -9.11 -11.06 -6.21
N GLU A 194 -7.92 -10.62 -5.82
CA GLU A 194 -6.69 -10.97 -6.53
C GLU A 194 -6.39 -12.49 -6.42
N THR A 195 -6.61 -13.11 -5.25
CA THR A 195 -6.48 -14.59 -5.13
C THR A 195 -7.47 -15.32 -6.04
N GLY A 196 -8.69 -14.78 -6.20
CA GLY A 196 -9.71 -15.33 -7.08
C GLY A 196 -9.31 -15.37 -8.56
N LYS A 197 -8.40 -14.50 -8.99
CA LYS A 197 -7.81 -14.55 -10.35
C LYS A 197 -6.85 -15.73 -10.52
N LYS A 198 -6.25 -16.22 -9.44
CA LYS A 198 -5.35 -17.38 -9.44
C LYS A 198 -6.13 -18.68 -9.21
N SER A 199 -7.07 -18.66 -8.26
CA SER A 199 -7.91 -19.83 -7.95
C SER A 199 -9.31 -19.39 -7.49
N THR A 200 -10.25 -19.35 -8.42
CA THR A 200 -11.67 -19.10 -8.10
C THR A 200 -12.24 -20.14 -7.12
N PRO A 201 -11.95 -21.46 -7.24
CA PRO A 201 -12.41 -22.44 -6.25
C PRO A 201 -11.92 -22.16 -4.84
N ALA A 202 -10.63 -21.80 -4.67
CA ALA A 202 -10.07 -21.48 -3.36
C ALA A 202 -10.73 -20.24 -2.75
N LEU A 203 -10.94 -19.17 -3.55
CA LEU A 203 -11.68 -18.00 -3.10
C LEU A 203 -13.09 -18.36 -2.63
N VAL A 204 -13.86 -19.12 -3.44
CA VAL A 204 -15.25 -19.50 -3.10
C VAL A 204 -15.27 -20.35 -1.82
N SER A 205 -14.34 -21.27 -1.66
CA SER A 205 -14.21 -22.07 -0.44
C SER A 205 -13.97 -21.20 0.79
N PHE A 206 -13.03 -20.26 0.72
CA PHE A 206 -12.75 -19.31 1.81
C PHE A 206 -13.98 -18.46 2.14
N LEU A 207 -14.64 -17.90 1.14
CA LEU A 207 -15.83 -17.06 1.33
C LEU A 207 -16.96 -17.83 1.98
N LYS A 208 -17.22 -19.09 1.55
CA LYS A 208 -18.24 -19.96 2.13
C LYS A 208 -17.94 -20.27 3.60
N GLN A 209 -16.69 -20.62 3.90
CA GLN A 209 -16.26 -20.99 5.26
C GLN A 209 -16.37 -19.81 6.24
N HIS A 210 -16.09 -18.58 5.78
CA HIS A 210 -16.00 -17.41 6.64
C HIS A 210 -17.17 -16.42 6.46
N TYR A 211 -18.20 -16.77 5.72
CA TYR A 211 -19.30 -15.88 5.33
C TYR A 211 -19.92 -15.14 6.54
N ALA A 212 -20.20 -15.87 7.62
CA ALA A 212 -20.85 -15.31 8.81
C ALA A 212 -20.02 -14.21 9.52
N GLN A 213 -18.69 -14.27 9.38
CA GLN A 213 -17.74 -13.34 10.03
C GLN A 213 -17.27 -12.24 9.07
N MET A 214 -17.59 -12.37 7.77
CA MET A 214 -17.03 -11.49 6.76
C MET A 214 -17.73 -10.14 6.72
N PRO A 215 -17.01 -9.02 6.88
CA PRO A 215 -17.58 -7.69 6.68
C PRO A 215 -18.17 -7.55 5.28
N ARG A 216 -19.34 -6.91 5.18
CA ARG A 216 -20.05 -6.76 3.89
C ARG A 216 -19.22 -6.03 2.84
N THR A 217 -18.43 -5.03 3.24
CA THR A 217 -17.50 -4.34 2.35
C THR A 217 -16.47 -5.32 1.78
N ALA A 218 -15.83 -6.13 2.64
CA ALA A 218 -14.84 -7.11 2.18
C ALA A 218 -15.45 -8.13 1.19
N LEU A 219 -16.64 -8.66 1.49
CA LEU A 219 -17.32 -9.58 0.60
C LEU A 219 -17.61 -8.94 -0.76
N ARG A 220 -18.14 -7.71 -0.80
CA ARG A 220 -18.45 -7.01 -2.06
C ARG A 220 -17.21 -6.83 -2.94
N TYR A 221 -16.08 -6.44 -2.35
CA TYR A 221 -14.82 -6.30 -3.07
C TYR A 221 -14.30 -7.66 -3.57
N ALA A 222 -14.34 -8.69 -2.72
CA ALA A 222 -13.85 -10.02 -3.07
C ALA A 222 -14.58 -10.64 -4.28
N ILE A 223 -15.90 -10.41 -4.39
CA ILE A 223 -16.74 -10.99 -5.43
C ILE A 223 -16.97 -10.09 -6.66
N GLU A 224 -16.32 -8.93 -6.72
CA GLU A 224 -16.56 -7.91 -7.75
C GLU A 224 -16.48 -8.46 -9.20
N ARG A 225 -15.61 -9.44 -9.44
CA ARG A 225 -15.40 -10.04 -10.77
C ARG A 225 -16.38 -11.15 -11.13
N PHE A 226 -17.26 -11.58 -10.23
CA PHE A 226 -18.28 -12.55 -10.56
C PHE A 226 -19.45 -11.89 -11.33
N PRO A 227 -20.16 -12.65 -12.18
CA PRO A 227 -21.39 -12.17 -12.85
C PRO A 227 -22.42 -11.66 -11.84
N ALA A 228 -23.21 -10.66 -12.23
CA ALA A 228 -24.16 -9.99 -11.32
C ALA A 228 -25.12 -10.95 -10.61
N ALA A 229 -25.66 -11.95 -11.32
CA ALA A 229 -26.53 -12.98 -10.72
C ALA A 229 -25.80 -13.78 -9.64
N ARG A 230 -24.54 -14.18 -9.89
CA ARG A 230 -23.72 -14.93 -8.92
C ARG A 230 -23.37 -14.07 -7.71
N ARG A 231 -23.00 -12.80 -7.91
CA ARG A 231 -22.78 -11.86 -6.79
C ARG A 231 -24.01 -11.73 -5.89
N LYS A 232 -25.21 -11.62 -6.47
CA LYS A 232 -26.47 -11.57 -5.71
C LYS A 232 -26.67 -12.81 -4.85
N GLN A 233 -26.38 -14.00 -5.38
CA GLN A 233 -26.44 -15.25 -4.63
C GLN A 233 -25.44 -15.27 -3.47
N MET A 234 -24.15 -14.95 -3.74
CA MET A 234 -23.08 -14.94 -2.73
C MET A 234 -23.34 -13.91 -1.63
N LEU A 235 -23.89 -12.73 -1.97
CA LEU A 235 -24.32 -11.74 -1.00
C LEU A 235 -25.46 -12.23 -0.09
N ALA A 236 -26.24 -13.21 -0.54
CA ALA A 236 -27.28 -13.89 0.23
C ALA A 236 -26.79 -15.19 0.89
N GLY A 237 -25.47 -15.46 0.91
CA GLY A 237 -24.87 -16.66 1.52
C GLY A 237 -25.02 -17.93 0.68
N ARG A 238 -25.40 -17.84 -0.57
CA ARG A 238 -25.54 -18.97 -1.50
C ARG A 238 -24.31 -19.07 -2.41
N PHE A 239 -23.41 -20.00 -2.11
CA PHE A 239 -22.13 -20.21 -2.80
C PHE A 239 -22.15 -21.35 -3.78
#